data_f895ca4ede47b0d4e7a42db32870d6b2
#
_entry.id   f895ca4ede47b0d4e7a42db32870d6b2
#
_cell.length_a   1.000
_cell.length_b   1.000
_cell.length_c   1.000
_cell.angle_alpha   90.00
_cell.angle_beta   90.00
_cell.angle_gamma   90.00
#
_symmetry.space_group_name_H-M   'P 1'
#
loop_
_entity.id
_entity.type
_entity.pdbx_description
1 polymer ?
#
loop_
_entity_poly.entity_id
_entity_poly.type
_entity_poly.pdbx_seq_one_letter_code
_entity_poly.pdbx_strand_id
1 'polypeptide(L)'
;MRQGRQDQKTIVSLFVGSRQETQSIRFEIFVSKGFCELEVAAVTHTLTLANQILGQNAFEYRYVSDRPGVVSGSNNMLLRAEPAIVDYGFADVMIVVGGCQGHFEPWIKRLRSMQRRLLPVVLLSDAATAYIQETKNPAGKVTTHWHDALMLSETGYHPKLTNNLAESSDGIITAGGRSSTQELIIALISPFFDAPQLAEIGNWTLLQNIRSTNTEQPRGIGHNASFFDGRITAAIQLMENNISDPLSMAELTQQLGVSTRQLERQFREVFNDTPAKFYKRIRSKQARVMIQETLLPIIDVAVATGFGSCSTLAKAVKDEYGQTPAKMRERRTVDLVNF
;
A
#
# COMPACT_ATOMS: atom_id res chain seq x y z
N MET A 1 -10.41 -18.84 12.03
CA MET A 1 -9.52 -19.79 11.33
C MET A 1 -10.08 -20.38 10.02
N ARG A 2 -11.38 -20.51 9.78
CA ARG A 2 -11.93 -21.08 8.53
C ARG A 2 -12.01 -20.08 7.37
N GLN A 3 -12.22 -18.80 7.61
CA GLN A 3 -12.37 -17.77 6.58
C GLN A 3 -11.05 -17.43 5.87
N GLY A 4 -9.93 -17.35 6.61
CA GLY A 4 -8.60 -17.09 6.00
C GLY A 4 -8.09 -18.19 5.07
N ARG A 5 -8.58 -19.43 5.19
CA ARG A 5 -8.27 -20.51 4.24
C ARG A 5 -9.05 -20.42 2.93
N GLN A 6 -10.17 -19.71 2.91
CA GLN A 6 -11.00 -19.57 1.72
C GLN A 6 -10.47 -18.48 0.80
N ASP A 7 -9.91 -17.39 1.36
CA ASP A 7 -9.32 -16.27 0.60
C ASP A 7 -7.94 -16.65 0.03
N GLN A 8 -7.13 -17.41 0.76
CA GLN A 8 -5.90 -18.02 0.22
C GLN A 8 -6.19 -18.97 -0.95
N LYS A 9 -7.28 -19.73 -0.90
CA LYS A 9 -7.70 -20.59 -2.02
C LYS A 9 -8.03 -19.77 -3.29
N THR A 10 -8.46 -18.51 -3.17
CA THR A 10 -8.83 -17.69 -4.33
C THR A 10 -7.60 -17.20 -5.09
N ILE A 11 -6.53 -16.80 -4.40
CA ILE A 11 -5.24 -16.45 -5.04
C ILE A 11 -4.56 -17.70 -5.60
N VAL A 12 -4.60 -18.81 -4.86
CA VAL A 12 -4.02 -20.11 -5.22
C VAL A 12 -4.72 -20.74 -6.43
N SER A 13 -6.05 -20.59 -6.57
CA SER A 13 -6.81 -21.18 -7.68
C SER A 13 -6.48 -20.59 -9.05
N LEU A 14 -5.86 -19.41 -9.09
CA LEU A 14 -5.45 -18.77 -10.33
C LEU A 14 -4.32 -19.51 -11.06
N PHE A 15 -3.55 -20.34 -10.35
CA PHE A 15 -2.41 -21.09 -10.92
C PHE A 15 -2.68 -22.57 -11.20
N VAL A 16 -3.79 -23.14 -10.69
CA VAL A 16 -4.07 -24.58 -10.70
C VAL A 16 -4.77 -25.09 -11.98
N GLY A 17 -5.04 -24.22 -12.96
CA GLY A 17 -5.63 -24.61 -14.25
C GLY A 17 -4.59 -25.22 -15.21
N SER A 18 -4.51 -26.53 -15.28
CA SER A 18 -3.93 -27.36 -16.38
C SER A 18 -2.50 -27.04 -16.81
N ARG A 19 -1.48 -27.48 -16.06
CA ARG A 19 -0.11 -27.52 -16.56
C ARG A 19 0.57 -28.88 -16.39
N GLN A 20 1.34 -29.27 -17.38
CA GLN A 20 2.32 -30.36 -17.27
C GLN A 20 3.43 -29.92 -16.30
N GLU A 21 3.88 -30.81 -15.44
CA GLU A 21 4.81 -30.59 -14.30
C GLU A 21 6.21 -30.03 -14.66
N THR A 22 6.50 -29.74 -15.92
CA THR A 22 7.84 -29.41 -16.42
C THR A 22 8.03 -27.99 -16.95
N GLN A 23 7.00 -27.12 -16.90
CA GLN A 23 7.11 -25.77 -17.51
C GLN A 23 7.28 -24.68 -16.46
N SER A 24 8.36 -23.87 -16.58
CA SER A 24 8.57 -22.67 -15.74
C SER A 24 7.41 -21.69 -15.82
N ILE A 25 7.12 -21.00 -14.70
CA ILE A 25 6.14 -19.92 -14.63
C ILE A 25 6.84 -18.62 -14.98
N ARG A 26 6.34 -17.93 -16.00
CA ARG A 26 6.94 -16.72 -16.53
C ARG A 26 6.24 -15.49 -15.97
N PHE A 27 7.00 -14.64 -15.29
CA PHE A 27 6.57 -13.36 -14.78
C PHE A 27 7.01 -12.23 -15.72
N GLU A 28 6.10 -11.31 -15.98
CA GLU A 28 6.37 -10.06 -16.69
C GLU A 28 6.25 -8.91 -15.70
N ILE A 29 7.36 -8.24 -15.41
CA ILE A 29 7.42 -7.11 -14.48
C ILE A 29 7.39 -5.83 -15.29
N PHE A 30 6.26 -5.13 -15.26
CA PHE A 30 6.09 -3.88 -15.97
C PHE A 30 6.67 -2.73 -15.14
N VAL A 31 7.59 -1.98 -15.74
CA VAL A 31 8.28 -0.83 -15.17
C VAL A 31 8.08 0.41 -16.02
N SER A 32 7.76 1.53 -15.40
CA SER A 32 7.75 2.87 -16.01
C SER A 32 8.91 3.71 -15.46
N LYS A 33 9.22 4.83 -16.10
CA LYS A 33 10.18 5.79 -15.54
C LYS A 33 9.74 6.22 -14.14
N GLY A 34 10.66 6.16 -13.17
CA GLY A 34 10.36 6.43 -11.76
C GLY A 34 9.83 5.22 -10.98
N PHE A 35 9.96 3.99 -11.52
CA PHE A 35 9.51 2.77 -10.86
C PHE A 35 10.07 2.64 -9.43
N CYS A 36 9.32 1.94 -8.57
CA CYS A 36 9.73 1.64 -7.21
C CYS A 36 10.73 0.49 -7.18
N GLU A 37 12.01 0.81 -6.94
CA GLU A 37 13.10 -0.18 -6.91
C GLU A 37 12.91 -1.25 -5.85
N LEU A 38 12.35 -0.88 -4.69
CA LEU A 38 12.08 -1.80 -3.60
C LEU A 38 11.11 -2.91 -4.04
N GLU A 39 10.08 -2.56 -4.80
CA GLU A 39 9.10 -3.52 -5.28
C GLU A 39 9.69 -4.44 -6.34
N VAL A 40 10.47 -3.89 -7.27
CA VAL A 40 11.20 -4.70 -8.26
C VAL A 40 12.12 -5.68 -7.57
N ALA A 41 12.93 -5.21 -6.62
CA ALA A 41 13.86 -6.05 -5.88
C ALA A 41 13.12 -7.13 -5.05
N ALA A 42 12.02 -6.77 -4.39
CA ALA A 42 11.21 -7.73 -3.63
C ALA A 42 10.66 -8.85 -4.52
N VAL A 43 10.14 -8.52 -5.71
CA VAL A 43 9.66 -9.51 -6.67
C VAL A 43 10.79 -10.44 -7.12
N THR A 44 11.85 -9.87 -7.67
CA THR A 44 12.92 -10.65 -8.33
C THR A 44 13.75 -11.45 -7.35
N HIS A 45 14.05 -10.87 -6.16
CA HIS A 45 14.77 -11.59 -5.12
C HIS A 45 13.97 -12.78 -4.60
N THR A 46 12.66 -12.61 -4.37
CA THR A 46 11.81 -13.71 -3.89
C THR A 46 11.72 -14.84 -4.90
N LEU A 47 11.55 -14.53 -6.20
CA LEU A 47 11.50 -15.56 -7.25
C LEU A 47 12.86 -16.28 -7.42
N THR A 48 13.98 -15.56 -7.34
CA THR A 48 15.31 -16.13 -7.40
C THR A 48 15.56 -17.07 -6.21
N LEU A 49 15.22 -16.63 -5.00
CA LEU A 49 15.35 -17.45 -3.79
C LEU A 49 14.46 -18.70 -3.86
N ALA A 50 13.23 -18.55 -4.36
CA ALA A 50 12.31 -19.64 -4.58
C ALA A 50 12.90 -20.72 -5.50
N ASN A 51 13.56 -20.33 -6.61
CA ASN A 51 14.26 -21.25 -7.49
C ASN A 51 15.43 -21.97 -6.79
N GLN A 52 16.19 -21.27 -5.95
CA GLN A 52 17.29 -21.84 -5.17
C GLN A 52 16.80 -22.92 -4.21
N ILE A 53 15.70 -22.65 -3.48
CA ILE A 53 15.12 -23.62 -2.53
C ILE A 53 14.54 -24.84 -3.25
N LEU A 54 13.91 -24.65 -4.41
CA LEU A 54 13.40 -25.74 -5.24
C LEU A 54 14.51 -26.53 -5.97
N GLY A 55 15.72 -25.97 -6.08
CA GLY A 55 16.81 -26.56 -6.84
C GLY A 55 16.55 -26.61 -8.35
N GLN A 56 15.64 -25.79 -8.86
CA GLN A 56 15.26 -25.74 -10.29
C GLN A 56 14.75 -24.34 -10.68
N ASN A 57 14.81 -23.99 -11.97
CA ASN A 57 14.27 -22.75 -12.51
C ASN A 57 12.76 -22.83 -12.72
N ALA A 58 11.98 -22.91 -11.62
CA ALA A 58 10.53 -22.96 -11.66
C ALA A 58 9.90 -21.61 -12.02
N PHE A 59 10.58 -20.51 -11.76
CA PHE A 59 10.09 -19.13 -11.96
C PHE A 59 11.08 -18.36 -12.81
N GLU A 60 10.61 -17.85 -13.95
CA GLU A 60 11.36 -16.95 -14.82
C GLU A 60 10.73 -15.56 -14.79
N TYR A 61 11.53 -14.52 -14.94
CA TYR A 61 10.99 -13.17 -15.05
C TYR A 61 11.72 -12.34 -16.10
N ARG A 62 11.01 -11.39 -16.66
CA ARG A 62 11.56 -10.35 -17.54
C ARG A 62 10.99 -8.98 -17.17
N TYR A 63 11.74 -7.94 -17.44
CA TYR A 63 11.30 -6.57 -17.30
C TYR A 63 10.77 -6.06 -18.62
N VAL A 64 9.60 -5.43 -18.59
CA VAL A 64 8.97 -4.84 -19.76
C VAL A 64 8.55 -3.39 -19.48
N SER A 65 8.52 -2.58 -20.53
CA SER A 65 8.14 -1.17 -20.46
C SER A 65 7.42 -0.73 -21.73
N ASP A 66 6.61 0.31 -21.63
CA ASP A 66 6.08 1.05 -22.78
C ASP A 66 7.18 1.79 -23.54
N ARG A 67 8.27 2.13 -22.85
CA ARG A 67 9.49 2.72 -23.40
C ARG A 67 10.66 1.79 -23.15
N PRO A 68 10.89 0.81 -24.05
CA PRO A 68 11.95 -0.20 -23.86
C PRO A 68 13.33 0.42 -23.91
N GLY A 69 14.29 -0.29 -23.34
CA GLY A 69 15.65 0.15 -23.20
C GLY A 69 16.02 0.40 -21.75
N VAL A 70 16.78 1.45 -21.46
CA VAL A 70 17.17 1.80 -20.09
C VAL A 70 16.09 2.65 -19.44
N VAL A 71 15.50 2.13 -18.37
CA VAL A 71 14.46 2.79 -17.57
C VAL A 71 15.06 3.15 -16.21
N SER A 72 14.89 4.40 -15.77
CA SER A 72 15.34 4.87 -14.44
C SER A 72 14.24 4.72 -13.40
N GLY A 73 14.58 4.20 -12.23
CA GLY A 73 13.75 4.17 -11.05
C GLY A 73 13.70 5.51 -10.30
N SER A 74 12.97 5.55 -9.21
CA SER A 74 12.76 6.74 -8.37
C SER A 74 14.03 7.19 -7.64
N ASN A 75 14.97 6.27 -7.36
CA ASN A 75 16.23 6.53 -6.68
C ASN A 75 17.45 6.32 -7.58
N ASN A 76 17.31 6.60 -8.90
CA ASN A 76 18.36 6.51 -9.91
C ASN A 76 18.89 5.10 -10.20
N MET A 77 18.23 4.04 -9.78
CA MET A 77 18.55 2.70 -10.27
C MET A 77 18.20 2.62 -11.74
N LEU A 78 19.08 2.03 -12.54
CA LEU A 78 18.89 1.81 -13.97
C LEU A 78 18.56 0.34 -14.24
N LEU A 79 17.54 0.11 -15.04
CA LEU A 79 17.08 -1.22 -15.41
C LEU A 79 16.91 -1.28 -16.93
N ARG A 80 17.29 -2.39 -17.55
CA ARG A 80 17.01 -2.63 -18.96
C ARG A 80 15.69 -3.38 -19.11
N ALA A 81 14.72 -2.74 -19.76
CA ALA A 81 13.41 -3.32 -20.03
C ALA A 81 13.23 -3.65 -21.52
N GLU A 82 12.52 -4.72 -21.80
CA GLU A 82 12.09 -5.14 -23.12
C GLU A 82 10.76 -4.44 -23.49
N PRO A 83 10.35 -4.45 -24.77
CA PRO A 83 9.03 -3.97 -25.15
C PRO A 83 7.92 -4.77 -24.47
N ALA A 84 6.94 -4.09 -23.89
CA ALA A 84 5.74 -4.71 -23.33
C ALA A 84 4.80 -5.35 -24.39
N ILE A 85 4.99 -4.98 -25.66
CA ILE A 85 4.21 -5.44 -26.81
C ILE A 85 5.11 -6.29 -27.69
N VAL A 86 5.26 -7.54 -27.30
CA VAL A 86 5.71 -8.58 -28.23
C VAL A 86 4.50 -9.48 -28.47
N ASP A 87 4.07 -9.57 -29.68
CA ASP A 87 2.72 -9.96 -30.08
C ASP A 87 2.24 -11.35 -29.67
N TYR A 88 3.08 -12.26 -29.25
CA TYR A 88 2.67 -13.65 -29.03
C TYR A 88 3.19 -14.33 -27.76
N GLY A 89 4.03 -13.66 -26.98
CA GLY A 89 4.62 -14.25 -25.77
C GLY A 89 4.01 -13.68 -24.49
N PHE A 90 2.76 -14.06 -24.15
CA PHE A 90 2.23 -13.68 -22.85
C PHE A 90 3.00 -14.42 -21.74
N ALA A 91 3.36 -13.67 -20.71
CA ALA A 91 3.77 -14.25 -19.44
C ALA A 91 2.55 -14.89 -18.76
N ASP A 92 2.82 -15.74 -17.81
CA ASP A 92 1.76 -16.39 -17.02
C ASP A 92 1.20 -15.46 -15.94
N VAL A 93 2.02 -14.51 -15.50
CA VAL A 93 1.68 -13.48 -14.51
C VAL A 93 2.25 -12.16 -14.96
N MET A 94 1.46 -11.11 -14.90
CA MET A 94 1.91 -9.72 -15.08
C MET A 94 1.95 -9.03 -13.73
N ILE A 95 3.05 -8.34 -13.41
CA ILE A 95 3.18 -7.50 -12.21
C ILE A 95 3.47 -6.08 -12.67
N VAL A 96 2.64 -5.13 -12.29
CA VAL A 96 2.89 -3.70 -12.49
C VAL A 96 3.39 -3.11 -11.19
N VAL A 97 4.65 -2.68 -11.16
CA VAL A 97 5.23 -2.04 -9.98
C VAL A 97 4.83 -0.58 -9.87
N GLY A 98 4.84 -0.06 -8.65
CA GLY A 98 4.56 1.35 -8.38
C GLY A 98 5.61 2.29 -8.97
N GLY A 99 5.31 3.59 -8.92
CA GLY A 99 6.12 4.66 -9.50
C GLY A 99 5.66 5.10 -10.88
N CYS A 100 4.47 4.65 -11.30
CA CYS A 100 3.84 5.08 -12.55
C CYS A 100 3.19 6.47 -12.45
N GLN A 101 3.29 7.13 -11.29
CA GLN A 101 2.72 8.47 -11.03
C GLN A 101 1.22 8.58 -11.37
N GLY A 102 0.47 7.49 -11.18
CA GLY A 102 -0.95 7.44 -11.53
C GLY A 102 -1.26 7.31 -13.03
N HIS A 103 -0.24 7.15 -13.89
CA HIS A 103 -0.44 6.92 -15.31
C HIS A 103 -0.86 5.47 -15.56
N PHE A 104 -2.07 5.34 -16.06
CA PHE A 104 -2.70 4.05 -16.34
C PHE A 104 -2.48 3.57 -17.78
N GLU A 105 -2.36 4.51 -18.72
CA GLU A 105 -2.32 4.24 -20.16
C GLU A 105 -1.18 3.31 -20.60
N PRO A 106 0.04 3.38 -20.05
CA PRO A 106 1.16 2.58 -20.57
C PRO A 106 0.91 1.08 -20.51
N TRP A 107 0.19 0.61 -19.50
CA TRP A 107 0.03 -0.83 -19.24
C TRP A 107 -1.42 -1.34 -19.35
N ILE A 108 -2.43 -0.46 -19.51
CA ILE A 108 -3.84 -0.85 -19.56
C ILE A 108 -4.17 -1.82 -20.70
N LYS A 109 -3.58 -1.61 -21.88
CA LYS A 109 -3.81 -2.50 -23.02
C LYS A 109 -3.31 -3.92 -22.72
N ARG A 110 -2.15 -4.01 -22.08
CA ARG A 110 -1.57 -5.29 -21.66
C ARG A 110 -2.44 -5.97 -20.59
N LEU A 111 -2.85 -5.23 -19.56
CA LEU A 111 -3.77 -5.70 -18.53
C LEU A 111 -5.05 -6.29 -19.15
N ARG A 112 -5.71 -5.56 -20.03
CA ARG A 112 -6.92 -6.04 -20.73
C ARG A 112 -6.67 -7.31 -21.55
N SER A 113 -5.48 -7.44 -22.13
CA SER A 113 -5.11 -8.64 -22.87
C SER A 113 -4.89 -9.84 -21.96
N MET A 114 -4.26 -9.63 -20.79
CA MET A 114 -4.10 -10.65 -19.75
C MET A 114 -5.46 -11.12 -19.21
N GLN A 115 -6.35 -10.18 -18.86
CA GLN A 115 -7.70 -10.49 -18.36
C GLN A 115 -8.51 -11.35 -19.35
N ARG A 116 -8.50 -11.01 -20.66
CA ARG A 116 -9.21 -11.81 -21.68
C ARG A 116 -8.71 -13.26 -21.76
N ARG A 117 -7.48 -13.50 -21.31
CA ARG A 117 -6.86 -14.83 -21.28
C ARG A 117 -6.95 -15.50 -19.91
N LEU A 118 -7.65 -14.86 -18.97
CA LEU A 118 -7.77 -15.30 -17.59
C LEU A 118 -6.40 -15.46 -16.88
N LEU A 119 -5.40 -14.65 -17.30
CA LEU A 119 -4.07 -14.63 -16.70
C LEU A 119 -4.02 -13.59 -15.58
N PRO A 120 -3.44 -13.91 -14.43
CA PRO A 120 -3.40 -13.00 -13.28
C PRO A 120 -2.54 -11.77 -13.53
N VAL A 121 -3.04 -10.64 -13.02
CA VAL A 121 -2.34 -9.36 -13.01
C VAL A 121 -2.24 -8.84 -11.60
N VAL A 122 -1.04 -8.48 -11.19
CA VAL A 122 -0.74 -7.89 -9.87
C VAL A 122 -0.42 -6.41 -10.05
N LEU A 123 -1.10 -5.57 -9.32
CA LEU A 123 -0.93 -4.11 -9.34
C LEU A 123 -0.45 -3.65 -7.96
N LEU A 124 0.71 -2.99 -7.91
CA LEU A 124 1.35 -2.57 -6.66
C LEU A 124 1.23 -1.05 -6.47
N SER A 125 1.06 -0.60 -5.24
CA SER A 125 1.07 0.81 -4.84
C SER A 125 0.18 1.70 -5.75
N ASP A 126 0.75 2.75 -6.34
CA ASP A 126 0.04 3.71 -7.20
C ASP A 126 -0.46 3.11 -8.53
N ALA A 127 0.07 1.97 -8.98
CA ALA A 127 -0.54 1.23 -10.08
C ALA A 127 -1.92 0.66 -9.70
N ALA A 128 -2.08 0.18 -8.46
CA ALA A 128 -3.39 -0.20 -7.94
C ALA A 128 -4.30 1.01 -7.79
N THR A 129 -3.78 2.16 -7.33
CA THR A 129 -4.51 3.43 -7.24
C THR A 129 -5.06 3.85 -8.61
N ALA A 130 -4.21 3.87 -9.64
CA ALA A 130 -4.60 4.23 -11.00
C ALA A 130 -5.69 3.30 -11.55
N TYR A 131 -5.57 2.01 -11.31
CA TYR A 131 -6.59 1.02 -11.69
C TYR A 131 -7.94 1.28 -11.00
N ILE A 132 -7.94 1.56 -9.70
CA ILE A 132 -9.14 1.81 -8.91
C ILE A 132 -9.84 3.08 -9.40
N GLN A 133 -9.10 4.15 -9.67
CA GLN A 133 -9.63 5.42 -10.20
C GLN A 133 -10.27 5.24 -11.58
N GLU A 134 -9.61 4.52 -12.47
CA GLU A 134 -10.10 4.30 -13.84
C GLU A 134 -11.30 3.37 -13.88
N THR A 135 -11.28 2.29 -13.09
CA THR A 135 -12.31 1.26 -13.13
C THR A 135 -13.62 1.71 -12.47
N LYS A 136 -13.58 2.69 -11.56
CA LYS A 136 -14.72 3.26 -10.81
C LYS A 136 -15.58 2.25 -10.04
N ASN A 137 -15.87 1.08 -10.60
CA ASN A 137 -16.64 0.02 -9.97
C ASN A 137 -16.01 -1.35 -10.24
N PRO A 138 -14.94 -1.71 -9.50
CA PRO A 138 -14.29 -3.01 -9.62
C PRO A 138 -15.25 -4.14 -9.26
N ALA A 139 -15.04 -5.34 -9.82
CA ALA A 139 -15.91 -6.51 -9.61
C ALA A 139 -16.01 -6.91 -8.14
N GLY A 140 -14.89 -6.89 -7.40
CA GLY A 140 -14.80 -7.23 -5.97
C GLY A 140 -14.04 -6.20 -5.16
N LYS A 141 -13.56 -6.63 -4.00
CA LYS A 141 -12.73 -5.80 -3.11
C LYS A 141 -11.41 -5.45 -3.79
N VAL A 142 -10.93 -4.25 -3.51
CA VAL A 142 -9.65 -3.70 -3.99
C VAL A 142 -8.92 -3.01 -2.85
N THR A 143 -7.60 -2.91 -2.98
CA THR A 143 -6.76 -2.16 -2.04
C THR A 143 -5.65 -1.45 -2.79
N THR A 144 -5.06 -0.46 -2.16
CA THR A 144 -3.84 0.22 -2.62
C THR A 144 -3.01 0.58 -1.41
N HIS A 145 -1.91 1.31 -1.58
CA HIS A 145 -1.15 1.81 -0.44
C HIS A 145 -2.04 2.64 0.49
N TRP A 146 -1.93 2.46 1.81
CA TRP A 146 -2.80 3.10 2.80
C TRP A 146 -2.92 4.62 2.64
N HIS A 147 -1.82 5.27 2.22
CA HIS A 147 -1.79 6.71 1.98
C HIS A 147 -2.71 7.10 0.80
N ASP A 148 -2.66 6.36 -0.28
CA ASP A 148 -3.48 6.60 -1.47
C ASP A 148 -4.93 6.16 -1.23
N ALA A 149 -5.15 5.10 -0.46
CA ALA A 149 -6.48 4.64 -0.04
C ALA A 149 -7.22 5.73 0.72
N LEU A 150 -6.50 6.50 1.56
CA LEU A 150 -7.04 7.64 2.26
C LEU A 150 -7.57 8.71 1.30
N MET A 151 -6.79 9.05 0.27
CA MET A 151 -7.20 10.02 -0.75
C MET A 151 -8.40 9.54 -1.57
N LEU A 152 -8.42 8.26 -1.92
CA LEU A 152 -9.55 7.66 -2.62
C LEU A 152 -10.83 7.69 -1.77
N SER A 153 -10.74 7.42 -0.48
CA SER A 153 -11.90 7.45 0.43
C SER A 153 -12.50 8.85 0.58
N GLU A 154 -11.69 9.90 0.52
CA GLU A 154 -12.14 11.29 0.58
C GLU A 154 -12.89 11.73 -0.70
N THR A 155 -12.63 11.08 -1.82
CA THR A 155 -13.41 11.31 -3.05
C THR A 155 -14.79 10.65 -3.03
N GLY A 156 -15.11 9.90 -1.96
CA GLY A 156 -16.43 9.33 -1.66
C GLY A 156 -16.89 8.21 -2.59
N TYR A 157 -16.00 7.61 -3.40
CA TYR A 157 -16.44 6.84 -4.56
C TYR A 157 -16.03 5.37 -4.60
N HIS A 158 -15.46 4.80 -3.54
CA HIS A 158 -14.93 3.43 -3.61
C HIS A 158 -15.46 2.51 -2.50
N PRO A 159 -16.71 2.04 -2.61
CA PRO A 159 -17.35 1.24 -1.54
C PRO A 159 -16.70 -0.14 -1.34
N LYS A 160 -15.86 -0.58 -2.29
CA LYS A 160 -15.14 -1.87 -2.21
C LYS A 160 -13.67 -1.72 -1.82
N LEU A 161 -13.23 -0.50 -1.52
CA LEU A 161 -11.86 -0.22 -1.07
C LEU A 161 -11.67 -0.77 0.34
N THR A 162 -10.60 -1.53 0.53
CA THR A 162 -10.17 -2.06 1.84
C THR A 162 -8.82 -1.50 2.22
N ASN A 163 -8.37 -1.83 3.42
CA ASN A 163 -7.03 -1.50 3.91
C ASN A 163 -6.14 -2.74 4.06
N ASN A 164 -6.51 -3.85 3.46
CA ASN A 164 -5.73 -5.06 3.48
C ASN A 164 -4.42 -4.91 2.71
N LEU A 165 -3.44 -5.78 2.99
CA LEU A 165 -2.18 -5.80 2.26
C LEU A 165 -2.38 -6.09 0.78
N ALA A 166 -3.30 -6.99 0.45
CA ALA A 166 -3.70 -7.26 -0.92
C ALA A 166 -5.16 -7.76 -0.99
N GLU A 167 -5.79 -7.51 -2.13
CA GLU A 167 -7.14 -8.00 -2.48
C GLU A 167 -7.10 -8.61 -3.87
N SER A 168 -7.89 -9.67 -4.07
CA SER A 168 -8.02 -10.34 -5.37
C SER A 168 -9.45 -10.25 -5.87
N SER A 169 -9.62 -9.79 -7.10
CA SER A 169 -10.92 -9.62 -7.75
C SER A 169 -10.80 -9.81 -9.24
N ASP A 170 -11.51 -10.81 -9.77
CA ASP A 170 -11.61 -11.07 -11.22
C ASP A 170 -10.25 -11.19 -11.94
N GLY A 171 -9.33 -11.97 -11.34
CA GLY A 171 -7.97 -12.17 -11.88
C GLY A 171 -7.02 -11.01 -11.69
N ILE A 172 -7.47 -9.89 -11.09
CA ILE A 172 -6.63 -8.77 -10.72
C ILE A 172 -6.37 -8.80 -9.22
N ILE A 173 -5.10 -8.71 -8.85
CA ILE A 173 -4.64 -8.57 -7.49
C ILE A 173 -4.16 -7.14 -7.32
N THR A 174 -4.79 -6.40 -6.43
CA THR A 174 -4.38 -5.07 -6.03
C THR A 174 -3.70 -5.12 -4.67
N ALA A 175 -2.63 -4.39 -4.46
CA ALA A 175 -1.85 -4.46 -3.23
C ALA A 175 -1.24 -3.11 -2.82
N GLY A 176 -0.98 -2.98 -1.52
CA GLY A 176 -0.32 -1.80 -0.95
C GLY A 176 1.13 -1.62 -1.40
N GLY A 177 1.77 -2.68 -1.89
CA GLY A 177 3.13 -2.63 -2.41
C GLY A 177 4.20 -2.39 -1.34
N ARG A 178 5.27 -1.69 -1.74
CA ARG A 178 6.43 -1.40 -0.88
C ARG A 178 7.06 -2.67 -0.29
N SER A 179 7.42 -2.66 0.99
CA SER A 179 8.03 -3.82 1.67
C SER A 179 7.11 -5.03 1.77
N SER A 180 5.77 -4.84 1.74
CA SER A 180 4.81 -5.95 1.75
C SER A 180 4.74 -6.72 0.43
N THR A 181 5.36 -6.21 -0.63
CA THR A 181 5.46 -6.90 -1.92
C THR A 181 6.09 -8.28 -1.79
N GLN A 182 7.10 -8.43 -0.93
CA GLN A 182 7.76 -9.73 -0.70
C GLN A 182 6.79 -10.77 -0.15
N GLU A 183 5.98 -10.40 0.85
CA GLU A 183 4.97 -11.29 1.44
C GLU A 183 3.89 -11.67 0.42
N LEU A 184 3.50 -10.73 -0.44
CA LEU A 184 2.57 -10.98 -1.54
C LEU A 184 3.14 -11.99 -2.54
N ILE A 185 4.39 -11.84 -2.96
CA ILE A 185 5.02 -12.78 -3.91
C ILE A 185 5.15 -14.16 -3.27
N ILE A 186 5.55 -14.25 -1.99
CA ILE A 186 5.55 -15.54 -1.25
C ILE A 186 4.16 -16.15 -1.24
N ALA A 187 3.10 -15.36 -0.99
CA ALA A 187 1.73 -15.87 -1.03
C ALA A 187 1.32 -16.37 -2.43
N LEU A 188 1.74 -15.69 -3.49
CA LEU A 188 1.48 -16.09 -4.88
C LEU A 188 2.14 -17.41 -5.25
N ILE A 189 3.39 -17.63 -4.85
CA ILE A 189 4.15 -18.83 -5.18
C ILE A 189 3.97 -19.96 -4.16
N SER A 190 3.31 -19.70 -3.04
CA SER A 190 3.13 -20.68 -1.95
C SER A 190 2.56 -22.05 -2.37
N PRO A 191 1.71 -22.17 -3.43
CA PRO A 191 1.21 -23.47 -3.88
C PRO A 191 2.29 -24.43 -4.39
N PHE A 192 3.49 -23.94 -4.70
CA PHE A 192 4.61 -24.72 -5.23
C PHE A 192 5.55 -25.20 -4.14
N PHE A 193 5.27 -24.90 -2.87
CA PHE A 193 6.13 -25.16 -1.72
C PHE A 193 5.39 -25.92 -0.63
N ASP A 194 6.12 -26.77 0.08
CA ASP A 194 5.66 -27.30 1.35
C ASP A 194 5.91 -26.31 2.51
N ALA A 195 5.38 -26.63 3.69
CA ALA A 195 5.51 -25.74 4.86
C ALA A 195 6.97 -25.52 5.31
N PRO A 196 7.86 -26.53 5.35
CA PRO A 196 9.29 -26.34 5.61
C PRO A 196 9.96 -25.40 4.62
N GLN A 197 9.73 -25.55 3.32
CA GLN A 197 10.29 -24.70 2.27
C GLN A 197 9.81 -23.24 2.38
N LEU A 198 8.52 -23.02 2.71
CA LEU A 198 8.00 -21.68 2.98
C LEU A 198 8.65 -21.04 4.21
N ALA A 199 8.87 -21.82 5.26
CA ALA A 199 9.60 -21.34 6.43
C ALA A 199 11.05 -21.00 6.10
N GLU A 200 11.69 -21.77 5.23
CA GLU A 200 13.05 -21.48 4.73
C GLU A 200 13.10 -20.17 3.95
N ILE A 201 12.13 -19.89 3.06
CA ILE A 201 12.00 -18.59 2.39
C ILE A 201 11.91 -17.47 3.43
N GLY A 202 11.08 -17.62 4.46
CA GLY A 202 10.96 -16.66 5.56
C GLY A 202 12.29 -16.42 6.28
N ASN A 203 13.03 -17.47 6.59
CA ASN A 203 14.33 -17.37 7.24
C ASN A 203 15.37 -16.64 6.39
N TRP A 204 15.49 -16.99 5.11
CA TRP A 204 16.42 -16.34 4.18
C TRP A 204 16.10 -14.86 3.97
N THR A 205 14.83 -14.50 4.02
CA THR A 205 14.37 -13.10 3.86
C THR A 205 14.31 -12.33 5.18
N LEU A 206 14.66 -12.96 6.30
CA LEU A 206 14.59 -12.41 7.66
C LEU A 206 13.18 -11.90 8.03
N LEU A 207 12.15 -12.48 7.43
CA LEU A 207 10.77 -12.18 7.77
C LEU A 207 10.40 -12.98 9.04
N GLN A 208 10.21 -12.28 10.15
CA GLN A 208 9.79 -12.90 11.42
C GLN A 208 8.39 -13.52 11.33
N ASN A 209 7.54 -12.97 10.48
CA ASN A 209 6.19 -13.46 10.23
C ASN A 209 5.78 -13.08 8.81
N ILE A 210 5.35 -14.05 8.02
CA ILE A 210 4.75 -13.83 6.70
C ILE A 210 3.27 -13.54 6.94
N ARG A 211 2.90 -12.26 6.84
CA ARG A 211 1.52 -11.83 7.05
C ARG A 211 0.62 -12.34 5.92
N SER A 212 -0.62 -12.64 6.28
CA SER A 212 -1.65 -12.96 5.28
C SER A 212 -2.03 -11.71 4.48
N THR A 213 -2.43 -11.89 3.22
CA THR A 213 -2.86 -10.80 2.33
C THR A 213 -4.05 -10.02 2.86
N ASN A 214 -4.90 -10.64 3.67
CA ASN A 214 -6.04 -10.00 4.33
C ASN A 214 -5.68 -9.29 5.66
N THR A 215 -4.40 -9.24 6.03
CA THR A 215 -3.93 -8.42 7.15
C THR A 215 -4.03 -6.95 6.79
N GLU A 216 -4.54 -6.13 7.70
CA GLU A 216 -4.59 -4.69 7.48
C GLU A 216 -3.19 -4.09 7.36
N GLN A 217 -3.05 -3.12 6.46
CA GLN A 217 -1.83 -2.34 6.34
C GLN A 217 -1.59 -1.50 7.59
N PRO A 218 -0.33 -1.38 8.07
CA PRO A 218 -0.02 -0.51 9.18
C PRO A 218 -0.33 0.94 8.79
N ARG A 219 -1.25 1.55 9.52
CA ARG A 219 -1.63 2.96 9.36
C ARG A 219 -1.24 3.72 10.61
N GLY A 220 -0.64 4.88 10.43
CA GLY A 220 -0.29 5.72 11.55
C GLY A 220 0.87 5.20 12.42
N ILE A 221 1.08 5.90 13.52
CA ILE A 221 2.18 5.63 14.45
C ILE A 221 1.85 4.44 15.34
N GLY A 222 0.57 4.26 15.69
CA GLY A 222 0.12 3.23 16.63
C GLY A 222 0.21 1.79 16.10
N HIS A 223 0.33 1.60 14.80
CA HIS A 223 0.47 0.26 14.20
C HIS A 223 1.88 -0.33 14.32
N ASN A 224 2.89 0.49 14.60
CA ASN A 224 4.25 0.03 14.88
C ASN A 224 4.45 -0.21 16.39
N ALA A 225 3.65 -1.12 16.94
CA ALA A 225 3.59 -1.42 18.37
C ALA A 225 4.94 -1.81 19.00
N SER A 226 5.89 -2.32 18.20
CA SER A 226 7.23 -2.70 18.68
C SER A 226 8.11 -1.52 19.13
N PHE A 227 7.73 -0.30 18.76
CA PHE A 227 8.48 0.91 19.15
C PHE A 227 7.99 1.52 20.47
N PHE A 228 6.82 1.11 20.97
CA PHE A 228 6.20 1.75 22.13
C PHE A 228 5.66 0.72 23.13
N ASP A 229 5.54 1.14 24.39
CA ASP A 229 4.75 0.40 25.39
C ASP A 229 3.33 0.16 24.88
N GLY A 230 2.76 -1.01 25.18
CA GLY A 230 1.42 -1.39 24.72
C GLY A 230 0.31 -0.39 25.07
N ARG A 231 0.43 0.35 26.19
CA ARG A 231 -0.51 1.40 26.58
C ARG A 231 -0.39 2.64 25.71
N ILE A 232 0.83 3.05 25.37
CA ILE A 232 1.07 4.17 24.45
C ILE A 232 0.52 3.82 23.07
N THR A 233 0.81 2.60 22.61
CA THR A 233 0.29 2.09 21.35
C THR A 233 -1.24 2.13 21.31
N ALA A 234 -1.90 1.62 22.36
CA ALA A 234 -3.36 1.65 22.45
C ALA A 234 -3.93 3.09 22.49
N ALA A 235 -3.24 4.00 23.20
CA ALA A 235 -3.65 5.42 23.22
C ALA A 235 -3.56 6.05 21.82
N ILE A 236 -2.48 5.82 21.10
CA ILE A 236 -2.30 6.36 19.75
C ILE A 236 -3.33 5.76 18.80
N GLN A 237 -3.61 4.47 18.85
CA GLN A 237 -4.65 3.82 18.05
C GLN A 237 -6.04 4.41 18.31
N LEU A 238 -6.41 4.65 19.57
CA LEU A 238 -7.65 5.32 19.90
C LEU A 238 -7.71 6.74 19.33
N MET A 239 -6.61 7.51 19.40
CA MET A 239 -6.54 8.85 18.83
C MET A 239 -6.66 8.82 17.29
N GLU A 240 -6.00 7.87 16.63
CA GLU A 240 -6.02 7.71 15.17
C GLU A 240 -7.38 7.26 14.65
N ASN A 241 -8.08 6.42 15.40
CA ASN A 241 -9.43 5.95 15.04
C ASN A 241 -10.54 7.02 15.26
N ASN A 242 -10.24 8.07 16.03
CA ASN A 242 -11.20 9.12 16.39
C ASN A 242 -10.71 10.51 15.94
N ILE A 243 -10.24 10.64 14.69
CA ILE A 243 -9.72 11.92 14.15
C ILE A 243 -10.83 12.93 13.89
N SER A 244 -11.94 12.49 13.28
CA SER A 244 -13.07 13.35 12.89
C SER A 244 -13.92 13.77 14.11
N ASP A 245 -14.04 12.88 15.09
CA ASP A 245 -14.73 13.14 16.35
C ASP A 245 -13.80 12.84 17.54
N PRO A 246 -12.94 13.81 17.90
CA PRO A 246 -11.86 13.57 18.83
C PRO A 246 -12.34 13.29 20.25
N LEU A 247 -11.90 12.18 20.82
CA LEU A 247 -12.12 11.85 22.22
C LEU A 247 -11.51 12.91 23.13
N SER A 248 -12.24 13.28 24.18
CA SER A 248 -11.67 14.05 25.29
C SER A 248 -10.61 13.26 26.04
N MET A 249 -9.74 13.92 26.78
CA MET A 249 -8.74 13.24 27.60
C MET A 249 -9.36 12.33 28.66
N ALA A 250 -10.53 12.67 29.17
CA ALA A 250 -11.27 11.85 30.11
C ALA A 250 -11.76 10.54 29.48
N GLU A 251 -12.39 10.62 28.30
CA GLU A 251 -12.83 9.45 27.54
C GLU A 251 -11.67 8.55 27.13
N LEU A 252 -10.57 9.16 26.66
CA LEU A 252 -9.36 8.42 26.27
C LEU A 252 -8.79 7.64 27.46
N THR A 253 -8.63 8.28 28.62
CA THR A 253 -8.09 7.63 29.81
C THR A 253 -9.03 6.59 30.41
N GLN A 254 -10.34 6.83 30.33
CA GLN A 254 -11.37 5.86 30.72
C GLN A 254 -11.29 4.58 29.88
N GLN A 255 -11.20 4.70 28.54
CA GLN A 255 -11.08 3.54 27.64
C GLN A 255 -9.77 2.77 27.85
N LEU A 256 -8.69 3.46 28.21
CA LEU A 256 -7.40 2.86 28.48
C LEU A 256 -7.25 2.26 29.88
N GLY A 257 -8.17 2.56 30.79
CA GLY A 257 -8.09 2.13 32.20
C GLY A 257 -6.88 2.74 32.96
N VAL A 258 -6.48 3.96 32.60
CA VAL A 258 -5.35 4.67 33.22
C VAL A 258 -5.76 6.05 33.73
N SER A 259 -5.02 6.60 34.69
CA SER A 259 -5.23 7.99 35.10
C SER A 259 -4.60 8.97 34.09
N THR A 260 -5.17 10.17 33.98
CA THR A 260 -4.62 11.26 33.13
C THR A 260 -3.15 11.52 33.44
N ARG A 261 -2.79 11.53 34.73
CA ARG A 261 -1.39 11.76 35.17
C ARG A 261 -0.45 10.67 34.68
N GLN A 262 -0.88 9.40 34.67
CA GLN A 262 -0.08 8.28 34.15
C GLN A 262 0.14 8.43 32.63
N LEU A 263 -0.92 8.73 31.88
CA LEU A 263 -0.85 8.91 30.44
C LEU A 263 0.04 10.10 30.08
N GLU A 264 -0.10 11.25 30.77
CA GLU A 264 0.76 12.43 30.56
C GLU A 264 2.23 12.13 30.85
N ARG A 265 2.55 11.40 31.93
CA ARG A 265 3.93 11.01 32.25
C ARG A 265 4.51 10.16 31.13
N GLN A 266 3.79 9.12 30.68
CA GLN A 266 4.27 8.23 29.61
C GLN A 266 4.49 8.98 28.29
N PHE A 267 3.57 9.89 27.92
CA PHE A 267 3.76 10.70 26.70
C PHE A 267 4.93 11.67 26.81
N ARG A 268 5.19 12.25 27.98
CA ARG A 268 6.36 13.09 28.21
C ARG A 268 7.67 12.30 28.14
N GLU A 269 7.69 11.10 28.70
CA GLU A 269 8.88 10.23 28.67
C GLU A 269 9.23 9.80 27.23
N VAL A 270 8.24 9.48 26.40
CA VAL A 270 8.48 8.93 25.05
C VAL A 270 8.55 10.03 23.99
N PHE A 271 7.65 11.02 24.03
CA PHE A 271 7.49 12.02 22.97
C PHE A 271 7.91 13.42 23.38
N ASN A 272 8.31 13.62 24.65
CA ASN A 272 8.56 14.94 25.24
C ASN A 272 7.39 15.91 25.03
N ASP A 273 6.15 15.39 25.04
CA ASP A 273 4.94 16.15 24.76
C ASP A 273 3.77 15.65 25.61
N THR A 274 2.65 16.39 25.62
CA THR A 274 1.42 15.95 26.29
C THR A 274 0.54 15.14 25.32
N PRO A 275 -0.32 14.20 25.81
CA PRO A 275 -1.24 13.46 24.98
C PRO A 275 -2.14 14.36 24.12
N ALA A 276 -2.66 15.47 24.70
CA ALA A 276 -3.51 16.42 24.00
C ALA A 276 -2.79 17.11 22.82
N LYS A 277 -1.53 17.54 23.01
CA LYS A 277 -0.74 18.12 21.92
C LYS A 277 -0.39 17.08 20.86
N PHE A 278 -0.03 15.87 21.29
CA PHE A 278 0.26 14.76 20.40
C PHE A 278 -0.98 14.43 19.54
N TYR A 279 -2.16 14.36 20.12
CA TYR A 279 -3.42 14.16 19.41
C TYR A 279 -3.70 15.27 18.40
N LYS A 280 -3.50 16.55 18.81
CA LYS A 280 -3.61 17.67 17.88
C LYS A 280 -2.67 17.54 16.69
N ARG A 281 -1.43 17.03 16.93
CA ARG A 281 -0.43 16.80 15.89
C ARG A 281 -0.85 15.71 14.91
N ILE A 282 -1.40 14.58 15.40
CA ILE A 282 -1.98 13.53 14.54
C ILE A 282 -3.02 14.15 13.60
N ARG A 283 -3.97 14.90 14.13
CA ARG A 283 -5.04 15.54 13.35
C ARG A 283 -4.51 16.59 12.37
N SER A 284 -3.50 17.37 12.78
CA SER A 284 -2.83 18.33 11.88
C SER A 284 -2.09 17.64 10.74
N LYS A 285 -1.47 16.48 10.99
CA LYS A 285 -0.82 15.66 9.96
C LYS A 285 -1.83 15.17 8.94
N GLN A 286 -2.96 14.64 9.40
CA GLN A 286 -4.06 14.22 8.54
C GLN A 286 -4.60 15.39 7.70
N ALA A 287 -4.85 16.54 8.34
CA ALA A 287 -5.31 17.74 7.65
C ALA A 287 -4.32 18.21 6.57
N ARG A 288 -3.01 18.17 6.85
CA ARG A 288 -1.99 18.50 5.85
C ARG A 288 -2.08 17.61 4.62
N VAL A 289 -2.20 16.29 4.82
CA VAL A 289 -2.36 15.33 3.70
C VAL A 289 -3.59 15.70 2.87
N MET A 290 -4.74 15.90 3.51
CA MET A 290 -5.97 16.27 2.80
C MET A 290 -5.85 17.61 2.06
N ILE A 291 -5.21 18.63 2.64
CA ILE A 291 -4.99 19.93 2.01
C ILE A 291 -4.11 19.81 0.77
N GLN A 292 -3.06 18.99 0.84
CA GLN A 292 -2.08 18.84 -0.22
C GLN A 292 -2.53 17.87 -1.32
N GLU A 293 -3.29 16.83 -0.95
CA GLU A 293 -3.59 15.72 -1.85
C GLU A 293 -5.03 15.73 -2.39
N THR A 294 -5.93 16.58 -1.81
CA THR A 294 -7.31 16.67 -2.27
C THR A 294 -7.70 18.08 -2.68
N LEU A 295 -8.83 18.22 -3.40
CA LEU A 295 -9.47 19.51 -3.73
C LEU A 295 -10.59 19.89 -2.73
N LEU A 296 -10.72 19.15 -1.62
CA LEU A 296 -11.76 19.42 -0.63
C LEU A 296 -11.68 20.87 -0.12
N PRO A 297 -12.82 21.54 0.07
CA PRO A 297 -12.88 22.83 0.75
C PRO A 297 -12.20 22.76 2.12
N ILE A 298 -11.52 23.83 2.53
CA ILE A 298 -10.81 23.87 3.82
C ILE A 298 -11.75 23.63 5.01
N ILE A 299 -13.03 24.00 4.87
CA ILE A 299 -14.03 23.72 5.90
C ILE A 299 -14.28 22.21 6.04
N ASP A 300 -14.37 21.48 4.95
CA ASP A 300 -14.59 20.04 4.96
C ASP A 300 -13.37 19.31 5.56
N VAL A 301 -12.15 19.76 5.23
CA VAL A 301 -10.93 19.29 5.89
C VAL A 301 -10.97 19.54 7.39
N ALA A 302 -11.45 20.74 7.83
CA ALA A 302 -11.54 21.05 9.25
C ALA A 302 -12.55 20.14 9.98
N VAL A 303 -13.66 19.80 9.35
CA VAL A 303 -14.66 18.87 9.89
C VAL A 303 -14.09 17.45 9.92
N ALA A 304 -13.57 16.96 8.80
CA ALA A 304 -13.01 15.61 8.67
C ALA A 304 -11.82 15.33 9.62
N THR A 305 -11.16 16.38 10.09
CA THR A 305 -10.04 16.28 11.03
C THR A 305 -10.34 16.78 12.45
N GLY A 306 -11.64 16.99 12.74
CA GLY A 306 -12.14 17.30 14.08
C GLY A 306 -11.78 18.69 14.61
N PHE A 307 -11.34 19.63 13.73
CA PHE A 307 -11.05 21.02 14.15
C PHE A 307 -12.30 21.90 14.22
N GLY A 308 -13.42 21.48 13.62
CA GLY A 308 -14.72 22.12 13.68
C GLY A 308 -14.81 23.49 12.99
N SER A 309 -13.69 24.18 12.71
CA SER A 309 -13.67 25.46 11.98
C SER A 309 -12.39 25.68 11.19
N CYS A 310 -12.48 26.45 10.09
CA CYS A 310 -11.32 26.84 9.29
C CYS A 310 -10.27 27.61 10.10
N SER A 311 -10.69 28.45 11.05
CA SER A 311 -9.78 29.25 11.87
C SER A 311 -8.94 28.37 12.82
N THR A 312 -9.59 27.41 13.48
CA THR A 312 -8.92 26.45 14.37
C THR A 312 -7.93 25.56 13.61
N LEU A 313 -8.35 25.05 12.45
CA LEU A 313 -7.49 24.29 11.55
C LEU A 313 -6.30 25.12 11.08
N ALA A 314 -6.54 26.34 10.58
CA ALA A 314 -5.50 27.21 10.05
C ALA A 314 -4.44 27.55 11.10
N LYS A 315 -4.87 27.82 12.33
CA LYS A 315 -3.96 28.03 13.46
C LYS A 315 -3.15 26.78 13.77
N ALA A 316 -3.80 25.59 13.86
CA ALA A 316 -3.13 24.35 14.16
C ALA A 316 -2.07 23.95 13.10
N VAL A 317 -2.44 24.09 11.82
CA VAL A 317 -1.54 23.80 10.69
C VAL A 317 -0.39 24.81 10.63
N LYS A 318 -0.67 26.10 10.86
CA LYS A 318 0.39 27.12 10.89
C LYS A 318 1.36 26.91 12.06
N ASP A 319 0.85 26.57 13.24
CA ASP A 319 1.67 26.29 14.43
C ASP A 319 2.61 25.10 14.19
N GLU A 320 2.12 24.04 13.52
CA GLU A 320 2.88 22.80 13.30
C GLU A 320 3.84 22.88 12.09
N TYR A 321 3.42 23.53 11.00
CA TYR A 321 4.14 23.50 9.71
C TYR A 321 4.64 24.88 9.23
N GLY A 322 4.41 25.94 9.99
CA GLY A 322 4.83 27.31 9.64
C GLY A 322 4.08 27.94 8.46
N GLN A 323 3.07 27.25 7.90
CA GLN A 323 2.32 27.70 6.71
C GLN A 323 0.81 27.55 6.91
N THR A 324 0.06 28.43 6.25
CA THR A 324 -1.42 28.31 6.25
C THR A 324 -1.90 27.24 5.27
N PRO A 325 -3.10 26.67 5.48
CA PRO A 325 -3.72 25.72 4.55
C PRO A 325 -3.78 26.23 3.11
N ALA A 326 -4.13 27.49 2.89
CA ALA A 326 -4.19 28.10 1.56
C ALA A 326 -2.82 28.09 0.88
N LYS A 327 -1.77 28.50 1.59
CA LYS A 327 -0.39 28.52 1.04
C LYS A 327 0.16 27.12 0.75
N MET A 328 -0.25 26.12 1.54
CA MET A 328 0.11 24.72 1.25
C MET A 328 -0.52 24.21 -0.04
N ARG A 329 -1.77 24.64 -0.33
CA ARG A 329 -2.49 24.27 -1.54
C ARG A 329 -1.95 24.95 -2.79
N GLU A 330 -1.55 26.23 -2.70
CA GLU A 330 -0.97 26.99 -3.81
C GLU A 330 0.32 26.34 -4.35
N ARG A 331 1.18 25.83 -3.49
CA ARG A 331 2.42 25.16 -3.91
C ARG A 331 2.17 23.98 -4.84
N ARG A 332 1.14 23.18 -4.59
CA ARG A 332 0.76 22.06 -5.46
C ARG A 332 0.37 22.53 -6.87
N THR A 333 -0.35 23.65 -6.96
CA THR A 333 -0.79 24.19 -8.26
C THR A 333 0.39 24.66 -9.10
N VAL A 334 1.44 25.20 -8.47
CA VAL A 334 2.66 25.64 -9.16
C VAL A 334 3.51 24.43 -9.61
N ASP A 335 3.60 23.38 -8.78
CA ASP A 335 4.35 22.15 -9.13
C ASP A 335 3.68 21.38 -10.28
N LEU A 336 2.35 21.46 -10.43
CA LEU A 336 1.60 20.82 -11.53
C LEU A 336 1.64 21.61 -12.85
N VAL A 337 1.98 22.89 -12.82
CA VAL A 337 2.07 23.75 -14.04
C VAL A 337 3.48 23.75 -14.63
N ASN A 338 4.49 23.32 -13.87
CA ASN A 338 5.90 23.31 -14.29
C ASN A 338 6.43 21.93 -14.73
N PHE A 339 5.53 20.99 -15.10
CA PHE A 339 5.89 19.67 -15.68
C PHE A 339 5.32 19.47 -17.08
#